data_5dcce1894d6e364f0a3af4ad85e97cca
#
_entry.id   5dcce1894d6e364f0a3af4ad85e97cca
#
_cell.length_a   1.000
_cell.length_b   1.000
_cell.length_c   1.000
_cell.angle_alpha   90.00
_cell.angle_beta   90.00
_cell.angle_gamma   90.00
#
_symmetry.space_group_name_H-M   'P 1'
#
loop_
_entity.id
_entity.type
_entity.pdbx_description
1 polymer ?
#
loop_
_entity_poly.entity_id
_entity_poly.type
_entity_poly.pdbx_seq_one_letter_code
_entity_poly.pdbx_strand_id
1 'polypeptide(L)'
;LSNSGETAELLEVLPHLKRRGTGRIAIVGRADSSLARGSDVVLEAGVDREVCPLTLAPTASTAVAMAIGDALAAVWMERRGISPADFALNHPAGSLGKQLTLTAADLMVPVSKLHPLHPHTPLPEVIGGLTRDGIGSGWVEHPEQPGSLVGLLTDGDLRRALQDHSADRWSSLTAADLMTKDPITVEGDVLVVKALERMEHNRRKPISVLPVVGEQKQLLGLLRLHDLVQAGLA
;
A
#
# COMPACT_ATOMS: atom_id res chain seq x y z
N LEU A 1 20.21 14.02 -24.28
CA LEU A 1 21.24 13.09 -23.79
C LEU A 1 21.92 12.45 -24.97
N SER A 2 23.26 12.48 -25.04
CA SER A 2 24.07 11.86 -26.10
C SER A 2 25.52 11.69 -25.62
N ASN A 3 26.07 10.47 -25.69
CA ASN A 3 27.46 10.25 -25.27
C ASN A 3 28.46 11.04 -26.14
N SER A 4 28.31 11.00 -27.47
CA SER A 4 29.17 11.80 -28.38
C SER A 4 28.86 13.30 -28.34
N GLY A 5 27.60 13.66 -28.05
CA GLY A 5 27.09 15.01 -28.18
C GLY A 5 26.98 15.53 -29.61
N GLU A 6 27.14 14.63 -30.61
CA GLU A 6 27.16 14.93 -32.07
C GLU A 6 26.05 14.14 -32.81
N THR A 7 25.03 13.60 -32.10
CA THR A 7 23.94 12.87 -32.70
C THR A 7 23.09 13.80 -33.59
N ALA A 8 23.08 13.57 -34.89
CA ALA A 8 22.50 14.47 -35.88
C ALA A 8 21.03 14.83 -35.59
N GLU A 9 20.22 13.81 -35.27
CA GLU A 9 18.80 13.98 -34.98
C GLU A 9 18.54 14.88 -33.75
N LEU A 10 19.44 14.84 -32.75
CA LEU A 10 19.35 15.71 -31.59
C LEU A 10 19.76 17.14 -31.92
N LEU A 11 20.79 17.30 -32.76
CA LEU A 11 21.25 18.62 -33.16
C LEU A 11 20.23 19.35 -34.04
N GLU A 12 19.45 18.65 -34.86
CA GLU A 12 18.36 19.22 -35.63
C GLU A 12 17.22 19.77 -34.76
N VAL A 13 17.00 19.22 -33.57
CA VAL A 13 15.94 19.69 -32.63
C VAL A 13 16.36 20.96 -31.90
N LEU A 14 17.65 21.21 -31.68
CA LEU A 14 18.15 22.33 -30.87
C LEU A 14 17.64 23.72 -31.34
N PRO A 15 17.64 24.07 -32.65
CA PRO A 15 17.13 25.35 -33.12
C PRO A 15 15.65 25.54 -32.79
N HIS A 16 14.87 24.46 -32.82
CA HIS A 16 13.44 24.50 -32.48
C HIS A 16 13.20 24.78 -30.99
N LEU A 17 13.96 24.12 -30.12
CA LEU A 17 13.91 24.35 -28.68
C LEU A 17 14.35 25.78 -28.32
N LYS A 18 15.39 26.27 -28.97
CA LYS A 18 15.88 27.64 -28.80
C LYS A 18 14.82 28.68 -29.15
N ARG A 19 14.14 28.50 -30.30
CA ARG A 19 13.06 29.42 -30.72
C ARG A 19 11.86 29.42 -29.76
N ARG A 20 11.62 28.31 -29.07
CA ARG A 20 10.57 28.21 -28.05
C ARG A 20 10.96 28.79 -26.69
N GLY A 21 12.20 29.20 -26.53
CA GLY A 21 12.69 29.68 -25.23
C GLY A 21 12.77 28.58 -24.16
N THR A 22 12.80 27.30 -24.57
CA THR A 22 12.84 26.17 -23.62
C THR A 22 14.26 26.02 -23.08
N GLY A 23 14.39 25.97 -21.73
CA GLY A 23 15.67 25.66 -21.08
C GLY A 23 16.15 24.24 -21.45
N ARG A 24 17.46 24.09 -21.67
CA ARG A 24 18.09 22.85 -22.16
C ARG A 24 19.19 22.42 -21.22
N ILE A 25 19.07 21.19 -20.75
CA ILE A 25 20.13 20.53 -19.99
C ILE A 25 20.68 19.40 -20.86
N ALA A 26 21.97 19.46 -21.19
CA ALA A 26 22.67 18.39 -21.89
C ALA A 26 23.34 17.45 -20.90
N ILE A 27 23.12 16.15 -21.07
CA ILE A 27 23.94 15.11 -20.43
C ILE A 27 24.76 14.48 -21.55
N VAL A 28 26.06 14.71 -21.53
CA VAL A 28 27.00 14.38 -22.64
C VAL A 28 28.28 13.77 -22.13
N GLY A 29 28.88 12.89 -22.91
CA GLY A 29 30.22 12.36 -22.61
C GLY A 29 31.34 13.35 -22.92
N ARG A 30 31.07 14.41 -23.71
CA ARG A 30 32.06 15.43 -24.08
C ARG A 30 31.47 16.83 -23.94
N ALA A 31 32.03 17.60 -23.01
CA ALA A 31 31.58 18.96 -22.72
C ALA A 31 31.87 19.97 -23.88
N ASP A 32 32.74 19.64 -24.78
CA ASP A 32 33.08 20.44 -25.98
C ASP A 32 32.26 20.11 -27.23
N SER A 33 31.23 19.26 -27.08
CA SER A 33 30.38 18.83 -28.18
C SER A 33 29.37 19.89 -28.65
N SER A 34 28.79 19.69 -29.84
CA SER A 34 27.78 20.58 -30.42
C SER A 34 26.49 20.65 -29.57
N LEU A 35 26.07 19.52 -29.02
CA LEU A 35 24.93 19.47 -28.10
C LEU A 35 25.20 20.25 -26.82
N ALA A 36 26.39 20.13 -26.25
CA ALA A 36 26.81 20.91 -25.08
C ALA A 36 26.78 22.40 -25.36
N ARG A 37 27.41 22.87 -26.43
CA ARG A 37 27.42 24.28 -26.85
C ARG A 37 26.04 24.84 -27.14
N GLY A 38 25.08 23.96 -27.56
CA GLY A 38 23.69 24.33 -27.84
C GLY A 38 22.77 24.33 -26.62
N SER A 39 23.27 24.00 -25.44
CA SER A 39 22.50 23.85 -24.20
C SER A 39 22.80 24.90 -23.18
N ASP A 40 21.90 25.16 -22.25
CA ASP A 40 22.03 26.19 -21.22
C ASP A 40 22.78 25.66 -19.98
N VAL A 41 22.67 24.35 -19.72
CA VAL A 41 23.40 23.63 -18.67
C VAL A 41 24.01 22.36 -19.26
N VAL A 42 25.24 22.06 -18.89
CA VAL A 42 25.97 20.87 -19.34
C VAL A 42 26.32 20.01 -18.12
N LEU A 43 25.93 18.75 -18.16
CA LEU A 43 26.34 17.72 -17.19
C LEU A 43 27.22 16.71 -17.93
N GLU A 44 28.44 16.60 -17.51
CA GLU A 44 29.41 15.70 -18.13
C GLU A 44 29.23 14.28 -17.58
N ALA A 45 29.00 13.34 -18.48
CA ALA A 45 28.76 11.91 -18.22
C ALA A 45 29.87 11.07 -18.93
N GLY A 46 31.07 11.63 -19.07
CA GLY A 46 32.18 10.95 -19.72
C GLY A 46 32.60 9.70 -18.94
N VAL A 47 33.05 8.69 -19.69
CA VAL A 47 33.62 7.45 -19.14
C VAL A 47 34.93 7.15 -19.87
N ASP A 48 35.90 6.56 -19.16
CA ASP A 48 37.18 6.22 -19.76
C ASP A 48 37.05 5.18 -20.88
N ARG A 49 36.16 4.23 -20.71
CA ARG A 49 35.86 3.18 -21.69
C ARG A 49 34.50 2.53 -21.46
N GLU A 50 33.94 2.00 -22.52
CA GLU A 50 32.79 1.09 -22.43
C GLU A 50 33.20 -0.31 -21.94
N VAL A 51 32.33 -1.01 -21.20
CA VAL A 51 32.59 -2.37 -20.70
C VAL A 51 32.40 -3.43 -21.81
N CYS A 52 31.69 -3.06 -22.89
CA CYS A 52 31.52 -3.91 -24.07
C CYS A 52 32.91 -4.38 -24.60
N PRO A 53 33.08 -5.70 -24.84
CA PRO A 53 34.38 -6.24 -25.37
C PRO A 53 34.86 -5.58 -26.65
N LEU A 54 33.94 -5.08 -27.47
CA LEU A 54 34.22 -4.36 -28.72
C LEU A 54 34.34 -2.84 -28.52
N THR A 55 34.10 -2.33 -27.32
CA THR A 55 34.04 -0.89 -27.00
C THR A 55 33.05 -0.08 -27.84
N LEU A 56 32.09 -0.74 -28.51
CA LEU A 56 31.15 -0.11 -29.43
C LEU A 56 29.76 0.09 -28.82
N ALA A 57 29.31 -0.84 -28.01
CA ALA A 57 27.97 -0.77 -27.37
C ALA A 57 28.01 0.11 -26.12
N PRO A 58 27.07 1.07 -25.99
CA PRO A 58 26.93 1.87 -24.78
C PRO A 58 26.64 0.96 -23.56
N THR A 59 27.44 1.08 -22.52
CA THR A 59 27.34 0.32 -21.26
C THR A 59 27.65 1.22 -20.07
N ALA A 60 28.90 1.51 -19.80
CA ALA A 60 29.32 2.39 -18.72
C ALA A 60 28.75 3.81 -18.90
N SER A 61 28.80 4.36 -20.12
CA SER A 61 28.21 5.67 -20.44
C SER A 61 26.71 5.73 -20.18
N THR A 62 25.98 4.64 -20.49
CA THR A 62 24.54 4.54 -20.21
C THR A 62 24.27 4.54 -18.70
N ALA A 63 25.06 3.78 -17.94
CA ALA A 63 24.89 3.69 -16.49
C ALA A 63 25.12 5.07 -15.81
N VAL A 64 26.18 5.79 -16.22
CA VAL A 64 26.46 7.14 -15.69
C VAL A 64 25.34 8.12 -16.07
N ALA A 65 24.88 8.09 -17.33
CA ALA A 65 23.81 8.96 -17.79
C ALA A 65 22.49 8.70 -17.06
N MET A 66 22.17 7.44 -16.77
CA MET A 66 20.99 7.07 -15.95
C MET A 66 21.14 7.60 -14.52
N ALA A 67 22.29 7.39 -13.88
CA ALA A 67 22.53 7.88 -12.52
C ALA A 67 22.37 9.42 -12.40
N ILE A 68 22.88 10.16 -13.40
CA ILE A 68 22.70 11.62 -13.47
C ILE A 68 21.20 11.96 -13.65
N GLY A 69 20.50 11.23 -14.51
CA GLY A 69 19.05 11.42 -14.71
C GLY A 69 18.24 11.20 -13.42
N ASP A 70 18.54 10.13 -12.71
CA ASP A 70 17.91 9.82 -11.42
C ASP A 70 18.21 10.89 -10.36
N ALA A 71 19.45 11.36 -10.30
CA ALA A 71 19.84 12.46 -9.40
C ALA A 71 19.06 13.76 -9.71
N LEU A 72 18.91 14.11 -10.99
CA LEU A 72 18.09 15.25 -11.42
C LEU A 72 16.62 15.08 -11.02
N ALA A 73 16.06 13.88 -11.21
CA ALA A 73 14.69 13.58 -10.83
C ALA A 73 14.50 13.73 -9.30
N ALA A 74 15.42 13.18 -8.51
CA ALA A 74 15.39 13.28 -7.05
C ALA A 74 15.45 14.75 -6.57
N VAL A 75 16.39 15.53 -7.09
CA VAL A 75 16.51 16.96 -6.77
C VAL A 75 15.27 17.74 -7.19
N TRP A 76 14.70 17.41 -8.35
CA TRP A 76 13.46 18.05 -8.82
C TRP A 76 12.28 17.73 -7.91
N MET A 77 12.13 16.46 -7.50
CA MET A 77 11.09 16.04 -6.56
C MET A 77 11.21 16.78 -5.22
N GLU A 78 12.42 16.85 -4.67
CA GLU A 78 12.69 17.57 -3.41
C GLU A 78 12.33 19.07 -3.53
N ARG A 79 12.81 19.74 -4.59
CA ARG A 79 12.54 21.15 -4.84
C ARG A 79 11.05 21.46 -5.06
N ARG A 80 10.29 20.53 -5.61
CA ARG A 80 8.86 20.66 -5.82
C ARG A 80 8.04 20.25 -4.60
N GLY A 81 8.66 19.69 -3.58
CA GLY A 81 7.97 19.16 -2.41
C GLY A 81 7.00 18.03 -2.75
N ILE A 82 7.37 17.18 -3.75
CA ILE A 82 6.53 16.06 -4.17
C ILE A 82 6.31 15.13 -2.98
N SER A 83 5.07 15.01 -2.57
CA SER A 83 4.65 14.12 -1.49
C SER A 83 4.46 12.67 -1.99
N PRO A 84 4.44 11.67 -1.09
CA PRO A 84 4.04 10.31 -1.44
C PRO A 84 2.66 10.24 -2.12
N ALA A 85 1.72 11.10 -1.72
CA ALA A 85 0.40 11.19 -2.34
C ALA A 85 0.47 11.65 -3.79
N ASP A 86 1.29 12.68 -4.10
CA ASP A 86 1.51 13.14 -5.47
C ASP A 86 2.16 12.05 -6.33
N PHE A 87 3.08 11.28 -5.74
CA PHE A 87 3.70 10.13 -6.42
C PHE A 87 2.67 9.05 -6.75
N ALA A 88 1.79 8.73 -5.80
CA ALA A 88 0.71 7.75 -5.98
C ALA A 88 -0.27 8.12 -7.10
N LEU A 89 -0.60 9.40 -7.25
CA LEU A 89 -1.46 9.90 -8.34
C LEU A 89 -0.90 9.56 -9.73
N ASN A 90 0.41 9.50 -9.86
CA ASN A 90 1.08 9.15 -11.12
C ASN A 90 1.28 7.63 -11.31
N HIS A 91 1.11 6.83 -10.24
CA HIS A 91 1.31 5.39 -10.24
C HIS A 91 0.14 4.62 -9.58
N PRO A 92 -1.13 4.88 -9.95
CA PRO A 92 -2.29 4.41 -9.21
C PRO A 92 -2.47 2.89 -9.22
N ALA A 93 -1.99 2.22 -10.25
CA ALA A 93 -2.17 0.77 -10.44
C ALA A 93 -1.06 -0.08 -9.79
N GLY A 94 0.06 0.52 -9.43
CA GLY A 94 1.19 -0.18 -8.79
C GLY A 94 0.93 -0.51 -7.32
N SER A 95 1.60 -1.53 -6.77
CA SER A 95 1.50 -1.87 -5.34
C SER A 95 1.84 -0.67 -4.45
N LEU A 96 2.87 0.10 -4.81
CA LEU A 96 3.25 1.32 -4.10
C LEU A 96 2.14 2.38 -4.12
N GLY A 97 1.48 2.59 -5.27
CA GLY A 97 0.33 3.50 -5.37
C GLY A 97 -0.81 3.08 -4.45
N LYS A 98 -1.16 1.80 -4.46
CA LYS A 98 -2.20 1.24 -3.57
C LYS A 98 -1.86 1.39 -2.09
N GLN A 99 -0.61 1.13 -1.70
CA GLN A 99 -0.15 1.30 -0.32
C GLN A 99 -0.27 2.75 0.19
N LEU A 100 -0.11 3.72 -0.70
CA LEU A 100 -0.13 5.14 -0.38
C LEU A 100 -1.52 5.78 -0.45
N THR A 101 -2.52 5.11 -1.03
CA THR A 101 -3.84 5.70 -1.27
C THR A 101 -4.99 4.92 -0.67
N LEU A 102 -4.91 3.58 -0.61
CA LEU A 102 -6.03 2.79 -0.09
C LEU A 102 -6.13 2.90 1.43
N THR A 103 -7.36 3.06 1.90
CA THR A 103 -7.72 3.11 3.31
C THR A 103 -8.35 1.79 3.78
N ALA A 104 -8.47 1.62 5.07
CA ALA A 104 -9.16 0.46 5.65
C ALA A 104 -10.62 0.36 5.17
N ALA A 105 -11.29 1.50 5.01
CA ALA A 105 -12.67 1.56 4.51
C ALA A 105 -12.80 1.09 3.05
N ASP A 106 -11.76 1.27 2.22
CA ASP A 106 -11.79 0.85 0.81
C ASP A 106 -11.75 -0.68 0.65
N LEU A 107 -11.13 -1.41 1.59
CA LEU A 107 -10.92 -2.85 1.49
C LEU A 107 -11.70 -3.68 2.51
N MET A 108 -12.34 -3.06 3.50
CA MET A 108 -13.12 -3.80 4.48
C MET A 108 -14.35 -4.48 3.87
N VAL A 109 -14.78 -5.57 4.45
CA VAL A 109 -16.15 -6.07 4.27
C VAL A 109 -17.07 -5.13 5.03
N PRO A 110 -17.94 -4.37 4.36
CA PRO A 110 -18.75 -3.35 5.02
C PRO A 110 -19.80 -4.00 5.97
N VAL A 111 -20.12 -3.29 7.04
CA VAL A 111 -21.08 -3.77 8.06
C VAL A 111 -22.44 -4.14 7.46
N SER A 112 -22.86 -3.52 6.37
CA SER A 112 -24.11 -3.83 5.66
C SER A 112 -24.19 -5.27 5.09
N LYS A 113 -23.03 -5.95 4.99
CA LYS A 113 -22.93 -7.36 4.58
C LYS A 113 -22.73 -8.32 5.75
N LEU A 114 -22.71 -7.81 6.97
CA LEU A 114 -22.45 -8.58 8.18
C LEU A 114 -23.69 -8.59 9.06
N HIS A 115 -23.91 -9.70 9.74
CA HIS A 115 -25.01 -9.83 10.69
C HIS A 115 -24.47 -9.66 12.12
N PRO A 116 -25.04 -8.74 12.91
CA PRO A 116 -24.63 -8.57 14.30
C PRO A 116 -24.96 -9.81 15.12
N LEU A 117 -24.05 -10.18 16.00
CA LEU A 117 -24.29 -11.12 17.08
C LEU A 117 -24.52 -10.32 18.37
N HIS A 118 -25.31 -10.84 19.29
CA HIS A 118 -25.50 -10.23 20.60
C HIS A 118 -24.70 -10.99 21.67
N PRO A 119 -24.34 -10.38 22.81
CA PRO A 119 -23.56 -11.05 23.86
C PRO A 119 -24.17 -12.38 24.32
N HIS A 120 -25.50 -12.47 24.36
CA HIS A 120 -26.23 -13.66 24.78
C HIS A 120 -26.53 -14.66 23.66
N THR A 121 -26.08 -14.42 22.44
CA THR A 121 -26.28 -15.35 21.30
C THR A 121 -25.66 -16.71 21.62
N PRO A 122 -26.41 -17.82 21.60
CA PRO A 122 -25.91 -19.16 21.91
C PRO A 122 -24.91 -19.65 20.86
N LEU A 123 -23.96 -20.50 21.25
CA LEU A 123 -22.90 -21.04 20.37
C LEU A 123 -23.43 -21.57 19.02
N PRO A 124 -24.52 -22.38 18.95
CA PRO A 124 -25.04 -22.85 17.65
C PRO A 124 -25.45 -21.71 16.70
N GLU A 125 -26.02 -20.64 17.23
CA GLU A 125 -26.40 -19.46 16.44
C GLU A 125 -25.16 -18.62 16.06
N VAL A 126 -24.14 -18.55 16.93
CA VAL A 126 -22.85 -17.94 16.61
C VAL A 126 -22.23 -18.64 15.41
N ILE A 127 -22.16 -19.98 15.42
CA ILE A 127 -21.65 -20.78 14.31
C ILE A 127 -22.44 -20.50 13.03
N GLY A 128 -23.77 -20.48 13.15
CA GLY A 128 -24.68 -20.18 12.03
C GLY A 128 -24.43 -18.77 11.44
N GLY A 129 -24.19 -17.77 12.29
CA GLY A 129 -23.87 -16.40 11.90
C GLY A 129 -22.56 -16.30 11.14
N LEU A 130 -21.48 -16.86 11.69
CA LEU A 130 -20.16 -16.85 11.03
C LEU A 130 -20.19 -17.58 9.69
N THR A 131 -20.93 -18.70 9.63
CA THR A 131 -21.09 -19.49 8.39
C THR A 131 -21.89 -18.71 7.33
N ARG A 132 -22.92 -18.01 7.73
CA ARG A 132 -23.74 -17.18 6.83
C ARG A 132 -22.93 -16.05 6.21
N ASP A 133 -22.18 -15.34 7.04
CA ASP A 133 -21.35 -14.21 6.58
C ASP A 133 -20.15 -14.68 5.73
N GLY A 134 -19.70 -15.93 5.91
CA GLY A 134 -18.70 -16.60 5.06
C GLY A 134 -17.32 -15.99 5.08
N ILE A 135 -17.00 -15.19 6.10
CA ILE A 135 -15.72 -14.48 6.21
C ILE A 135 -14.82 -14.99 7.35
N GLY A 136 -15.24 -16.06 8.04
CA GLY A 136 -14.50 -16.68 9.15
C GLY A 136 -14.41 -15.81 10.40
N SER A 137 -15.21 -14.77 10.47
CA SER A 137 -15.27 -13.83 11.60
C SER A 137 -16.65 -13.21 11.73
N GLY A 138 -17.00 -12.79 12.93
CA GLY A 138 -18.24 -12.10 13.25
C GLY A 138 -18.02 -11.06 14.34
N TRP A 139 -18.91 -10.11 14.45
CA TRP A 139 -18.83 -9.05 15.43
C TRP A 139 -19.98 -9.12 16.42
N VAL A 140 -19.73 -8.68 17.63
CA VAL A 140 -20.73 -8.62 18.70
C VAL A 140 -21.09 -7.18 18.97
N GLU A 141 -22.38 -6.88 18.85
CA GLU A 141 -22.98 -5.57 19.01
C GLU A 141 -23.28 -5.26 20.46
N HIS A 142 -23.16 -3.99 20.83
CA HIS A 142 -23.57 -3.53 22.16
C HIS A 142 -25.10 -3.63 22.33
N PRO A 143 -25.61 -4.24 23.40
CA PRO A 143 -27.05 -4.50 23.54
C PRO A 143 -27.92 -3.24 23.59
N GLU A 144 -27.39 -2.12 24.10
CA GLU A 144 -28.11 -0.85 24.26
C GLU A 144 -27.67 0.23 23.24
N GLN A 145 -26.65 -0.05 22.42
CA GLN A 145 -26.11 0.90 21.43
C GLN A 145 -25.94 0.19 20.09
N PRO A 146 -27.00 0.11 19.27
CA PRO A 146 -26.96 -0.53 17.96
C PRO A 146 -25.83 0.04 17.08
N GLY A 147 -25.11 -0.85 16.40
CA GLY A 147 -23.95 -0.50 15.58
C GLY A 147 -22.63 -0.38 16.35
N SER A 148 -22.65 -0.35 17.69
CA SER A 148 -21.43 -0.25 18.49
C SER A 148 -20.78 -1.61 18.75
N LEU A 149 -19.47 -1.70 18.48
CA LEU A 149 -18.66 -2.90 18.64
C LEU A 149 -18.31 -3.14 20.12
N VAL A 150 -18.60 -4.33 20.65
CA VAL A 150 -18.12 -4.78 21.98
C VAL A 150 -17.22 -6.00 21.90
N GLY A 151 -17.25 -6.77 20.83
CA GLY A 151 -16.42 -7.95 20.68
C GLY A 151 -16.27 -8.44 19.26
N LEU A 152 -15.24 -9.23 19.05
CA LEU A 152 -14.91 -9.89 17.79
C LEU A 152 -14.86 -11.40 18.02
N LEU A 153 -15.42 -12.17 17.12
CA LEU A 153 -15.37 -13.62 17.07
C LEU A 153 -14.70 -14.09 15.78
N THR A 154 -13.89 -15.12 15.88
CA THR A 154 -13.25 -15.76 14.72
C THR A 154 -13.43 -17.27 14.79
N ASP A 155 -13.22 -17.98 13.67
CA ASP A 155 -13.18 -19.45 13.65
C ASP A 155 -12.15 -20.02 14.65
N GLY A 156 -11.06 -19.25 14.90
CA GLY A 156 -10.07 -19.60 15.90
C GLY A 156 -10.61 -19.59 17.32
N ASP A 157 -11.54 -18.67 17.63
CA ASP A 157 -12.18 -18.57 18.93
C ASP A 157 -13.15 -19.73 19.13
N LEU A 158 -13.93 -20.07 18.09
CA LEU A 158 -14.81 -21.25 18.13
C LEU A 158 -14.01 -22.54 18.35
N ARG A 159 -12.89 -22.70 17.64
CA ARG A 159 -12.05 -23.90 17.77
C ARG A 159 -11.48 -24.02 19.18
N ARG A 160 -11.00 -22.94 19.76
CA ARG A 160 -10.52 -22.92 21.17
C ARG A 160 -11.63 -23.26 22.13
N ALA A 161 -12.82 -22.67 21.98
CA ALA A 161 -13.94 -22.97 22.83
C ALA A 161 -14.32 -24.47 22.86
N LEU A 162 -14.31 -25.10 21.67
CA LEU A 162 -14.59 -26.54 21.54
C LEU A 162 -13.49 -27.41 22.14
N GLN A 163 -12.25 -26.93 22.23
CA GLN A 163 -11.14 -27.63 22.89
C GLN A 163 -11.15 -27.45 24.41
N ASP A 164 -11.50 -26.25 24.88
CA ASP A 164 -11.40 -25.87 26.30
C ASP A 164 -12.62 -26.30 27.10
N HIS A 165 -13.75 -26.59 26.44
CA HIS A 165 -15.01 -26.99 27.09
C HIS A 165 -15.47 -28.36 26.62
N SER A 166 -15.97 -29.16 27.57
CA SER A 166 -16.61 -30.45 27.27
C SER A 166 -17.93 -30.28 26.51
N ALA A 167 -18.31 -31.27 25.71
CA ALA A 167 -19.45 -31.19 24.82
C ALA A 167 -20.80 -30.89 25.52
N ASP A 168 -20.96 -31.35 26.76
CA ASP A 168 -22.14 -31.07 27.60
C ASP A 168 -22.32 -29.59 27.92
N ARG A 169 -21.22 -28.81 27.89
CA ARG A 169 -21.23 -27.37 28.15
C ARG A 169 -21.45 -26.49 26.92
N TRP A 170 -21.30 -27.03 25.73
CA TRP A 170 -21.41 -26.24 24.49
C TRP A 170 -22.75 -25.52 24.32
N SER A 171 -23.83 -26.15 24.76
CA SER A 171 -25.18 -25.56 24.70
C SER A 171 -25.37 -24.34 25.63
N SER A 172 -24.49 -24.19 26.63
CA SER A 172 -24.55 -23.07 27.60
C SER A 172 -23.62 -21.92 27.25
N LEU A 173 -22.73 -22.11 26.25
CA LEU A 173 -21.79 -21.06 25.83
C LEU A 173 -22.52 -20.01 24.97
N THR A 174 -22.13 -18.75 25.20
CA THR A 174 -22.67 -17.59 24.50
C THR A 174 -21.57 -16.82 23.75
N ALA A 175 -21.93 -15.90 22.88
CA ALA A 175 -20.98 -15.03 22.20
C ALA A 175 -20.07 -14.26 23.20
N ALA A 176 -20.60 -13.83 24.34
CA ALA A 176 -19.84 -13.13 25.37
C ALA A 176 -18.74 -13.98 26.03
N ASP A 177 -18.93 -15.30 26.07
CA ASP A 177 -17.95 -16.25 26.59
C ASP A 177 -16.80 -16.50 25.61
N LEU A 178 -17.05 -16.35 24.32
CA LEU A 178 -16.18 -16.71 23.23
C LEU A 178 -15.43 -15.54 22.60
N MET A 179 -16.04 -14.36 22.64
CA MET A 179 -15.52 -13.18 21.94
C MET A 179 -14.22 -12.64 22.53
N THR A 180 -13.38 -12.11 21.66
CA THR A 180 -12.33 -11.18 22.06
C THR A 180 -13.00 -9.86 22.43
N LYS A 181 -12.99 -9.52 23.72
CA LYS A 181 -13.54 -8.25 24.24
C LYS A 181 -12.54 -7.12 23.92
N ASP A 182 -13.06 -5.94 23.62
CA ASP A 182 -12.24 -4.76 23.24
C ASP A 182 -11.15 -5.12 22.22
N PRO A 183 -11.50 -5.63 21.03
CA PRO A 183 -10.53 -6.01 20.03
C PRO A 183 -9.73 -4.78 19.56
N ILE A 184 -8.53 -5.02 19.05
CA ILE A 184 -7.75 -3.97 18.38
C ILE A 184 -8.55 -3.54 17.14
N THR A 185 -8.72 -2.23 16.96
CA THR A 185 -9.49 -1.63 15.88
C THR A 185 -8.64 -0.65 15.08
N VAL A 186 -9.12 -0.26 13.90
CA VAL A 186 -8.58 0.85 13.09
C VAL A 186 -9.71 1.78 12.69
N GLU A 187 -9.40 3.04 12.46
CA GLU A 187 -10.33 4.00 11.88
C GLU A 187 -10.42 3.79 10.35
N GLY A 188 -11.55 4.19 9.75
CA GLY A 188 -11.83 3.92 8.35
C GLY A 188 -10.85 4.59 7.39
N ASP A 189 -10.33 5.76 7.72
CA ASP A 189 -9.39 6.57 6.93
C ASP A 189 -7.92 6.16 7.08
N VAL A 190 -7.62 5.22 7.98
CA VAL A 190 -6.26 4.71 8.15
C VAL A 190 -5.80 3.99 6.90
N LEU A 191 -4.60 4.33 6.40
CA LEU A 191 -4.00 3.64 5.26
C LEU A 191 -3.86 2.14 5.51
N VAL A 192 -4.15 1.34 4.50
CA VAL A 192 -4.10 -0.13 4.61
C VAL A 192 -2.75 -0.68 5.04
N VAL A 193 -1.65 0.00 4.67
CA VAL A 193 -0.30 -0.38 5.11
C VAL A 193 -0.16 -0.29 6.63
N LYS A 194 -0.73 0.73 7.27
CA LYS A 194 -0.73 0.87 8.73
C LYS A 194 -1.66 -0.13 9.41
N ALA A 195 -2.77 -0.48 8.75
CA ALA A 195 -3.65 -1.54 9.23
C ALA A 195 -2.92 -2.90 9.20
N LEU A 196 -2.18 -3.19 8.13
CA LEU A 196 -1.35 -4.40 8.01
C LEU A 196 -0.27 -4.45 9.10
N GLU A 197 0.44 -3.35 9.33
CA GLU A 197 1.42 -3.25 10.43
C GLU A 197 0.79 -3.59 11.79
N ARG A 198 -0.43 -3.10 12.06
CA ARG A 198 -1.15 -3.44 13.31
C ARG A 198 -1.51 -4.93 13.39
N MET A 199 -1.83 -5.56 12.27
CA MET A 199 -2.10 -7.00 12.21
C MET A 199 -0.85 -7.83 12.53
N GLU A 200 0.30 -7.47 11.96
CA GLU A 200 1.56 -8.22 12.06
C GLU A 200 2.31 -7.98 13.38
N HIS A 201 2.39 -6.72 13.80
CA HIS A 201 3.18 -6.31 14.97
C HIS A 201 2.43 -6.45 16.31
N ASN A 202 1.30 -7.12 16.33
CA ASN A 202 0.65 -7.45 17.59
C ASN A 202 1.54 -8.39 18.40
N ARG A 203 2.04 -7.89 19.53
CA ARG A 203 3.07 -8.51 20.38
C ARG A 203 2.76 -9.91 20.88
N ARG A 204 1.51 -10.36 20.86
CA ARG A 204 1.10 -11.67 21.39
C ARG A 204 0.87 -12.72 20.30
N LYS A 205 0.15 -12.37 19.24
CA LYS A 205 -0.11 -13.20 18.06
C LYS A 205 -0.51 -12.31 16.90
N PRO A 206 -0.07 -12.58 15.67
CA PRO A 206 -0.60 -11.91 14.50
C PRO A 206 -2.13 -12.07 14.45
N ILE A 207 -2.80 -11.01 14.09
CA ILE A 207 -4.27 -11.00 13.96
C ILE A 207 -4.64 -10.97 12.48
N SER A 208 -5.66 -11.73 12.11
CA SER A 208 -6.07 -11.86 10.71
C SER A 208 -7.28 -10.99 10.35
N VAL A 209 -7.91 -10.37 11.34
CA VAL A 209 -9.12 -9.54 11.17
C VAL A 209 -9.02 -8.33 12.10
N LEU A 210 -9.21 -7.13 11.53
CA LEU A 210 -9.33 -5.88 12.25
C LEU A 210 -10.74 -5.30 12.06
N PRO A 211 -11.49 -5.04 13.12
CA PRO A 211 -12.68 -4.19 13.03
C PRO A 211 -12.28 -2.77 12.62
N VAL A 212 -12.98 -2.26 11.62
CA VAL A 212 -12.87 -0.88 11.17
C VAL A 212 -14.01 -0.11 11.83
N VAL A 213 -13.67 0.93 12.56
CA VAL A 213 -14.64 1.68 13.36
C VAL A 213 -14.64 3.16 12.97
N GLY A 214 -15.77 3.78 13.14
CA GLY A 214 -15.96 5.23 13.10
C GLY A 214 -16.02 5.84 14.50
N GLU A 215 -16.69 6.97 14.60
CA GLU A 215 -16.92 7.67 15.88
C GLU A 215 -17.69 6.77 16.86
N GLN A 216 -17.39 6.94 18.16
CA GLN A 216 -18.05 6.21 19.27
C GLN A 216 -18.00 4.66 19.14
N LYS A 217 -16.93 4.12 18.54
CA LYS A 217 -16.78 2.67 18.28
C LYS A 217 -17.87 2.06 17.37
N GLN A 218 -18.55 2.86 16.57
CA GLN A 218 -19.48 2.35 15.57
C GLN A 218 -18.74 1.48 14.57
N LEU A 219 -19.17 0.25 14.37
CA LEU A 219 -18.56 -0.65 13.38
C LEU A 219 -18.91 -0.19 11.96
N LEU A 220 -17.89 0.04 11.15
CA LEU A 220 -18.01 0.31 9.71
C LEU A 220 -17.88 -0.98 8.90
N GLY A 221 -17.03 -1.91 9.35
CA GLY A 221 -16.79 -3.18 8.68
C GLY A 221 -15.66 -3.98 9.31
N LEU A 222 -15.29 -5.08 8.66
CA LEU A 222 -14.18 -5.96 9.06
C LEU A 222 -13.15 -6.01 7.94
N LEU A 223 -11.89 -5.65 8.24
CA LEU A 223 -10.76 -5.73 7.34
C LEU A 223 -10.02 -7.03 7.62
N ARG A 224 -9.86 -7.90 6.62
CA ARG A 224 -9.17 -9.18 6.75
C ARG A 224 -7.80 -9.13 6.10
N LEU A 225 -6.84 -9.85 6.65
CA LEU A 225 -5.52 -10.04 6.04
C LEU A 225 -5.65 -10.59 4.60
N HIS A 226 -6.62 -11.50 4.38
CA HIS A 226 -6.88 -12.06 3.05
C HIS A 226 -7.22 -10.99 2.01
N ASP A 227 -8.00 -9.97 2.39
CA ASP A 227 -8.39 -8.87 1.48
C ASP A 227 -7.18 -8.01 1.12
N LEU A 228 -6.26 -7.80 2.06
CA LEU A 228 -4.98 -7.10 1.82
C LEU A 228 -4.08 -7.89 0.87
N VAL A 229 -3.98 -9.20 1.05
CA VAL A 229 -3.22 -10.09 0.14
C VAL A 229 -3.79 -10.07 -1.27
N GLN A 230 -5.12 -10.18 -1.41
CA GLN A 230 -5.78 -10.11 -2.72
C GLN A 230 -5.60 -8.76 -3.42
N ALA A 231 -5.50 -7.67 -2.65
CA ALA A 231 -5.20 -6.34 -3.19
C ALA A 231 -3.74 -6.17 -3.62
N GLY A 232 -2.86 -7.15 -3.32
CA GLY A 232 -1.42 -7.11 -3.62
C GLY A 232 -0.63 -6.21 -2.64
N LEU A 233 -1.02 -6.18 -1.36
CA LEU A 233 -0.46 -5.31 -0.32
C LEU A 233 0.36 -6.08 0.73
N ALA A 234 0.26 -7.40 0.76
CA ALA A 234 0.96 -8.30 1.68
C ALA A 234 1.61 -9.45 0.93
#